data_24ac0902924e7bd7afe41db2e1c81266
#
_entry.id   24ac0902924e7bd7afe41db2e1c81266
#
_cell.length_a   1.000
_cell.length_b   1.000
_cell.length_c   1.000
_cell.angle_alpha   90.00
_cell.angle_beta   90.00
_cell.angle_gamma   90.00
#
_symmetry.space_group_name_H-M   'P 1'
#
loop_
_entity.id
_entity.type
_entity.pdbx_description
1 polymer ?
#
loop_
_entity_poly.entity_id
_entity_poly.type
_entity_poly.pdbx_seq_one_letter_code
_entity_poly.pdbx_strand_id
1 'polypeptide(L)'
;MVTNKEKVSIIVPIYNAEKYLEECIASITNQTYKNLQIILVNDGSKDKSWELCEKIKDTDNRISITTQSNSGVSVARNRGLELANGEWIMFVDPDDILDKKIVEDLLVNVSSKIDIVASGCYGFDGNYKKKDSFFEGDRLFNSDKTDLYLQLMDATHGQSDDFVTAIGVPWGKLYRHIFLKKYNLKFDPKLRRMQDNIFNMYAFYYAREIFYLDKPLYFYRLDHITDYAKRHQSAMIKIFKPVVDARTTGISKLGLDQNPEIYEYYLNETARFFLGIINSLILTNNYSKENVNQLVANTNFNILFKDQNFKKIKDSKIKYKLFLLNHGLYKSYHVMYKIWNLAK
;
A
#
# COMPACT_ATOMS: atom_id res chain seq x y z
N MET A 1 -3.43 -23.57 -22.25
CA MET A 1 -1.97 -23.35 -22.19
C MET A 1 -1.74 -21.85 -22.34
N VAL A 2 -1.08 -21.21 -21.36
CA VAL A 2 -0.65 -19.82 -21.51
C VAL A 2 0.31 -19.76 -22.69
N THR A 3 -0.11 -19.13 -23.79
CA THR A 3 0.82 -18.89 -24.89
C THR A 3 1.84 -17.87 -24.38
N ASN A 4 3.13 -18.15 -24.46
CA ASN A 4 4.27 -17.34 -24.03
C ASN A 4 4.36 -15.99 -24.83
N LYS A 5 3.19 -15.37 -25.11
CA LYS A 5 3.08 -14.22 -26.02
C LYS A 5 3.17 -12.89 -25.28
N GLU A 6 2.52 -12.76 -24.13
CA GLU A 6 2.45 -11.47 -23.43
C GLU A 6 3.70 -11.24 -22.57
N LYS A 7 4.41 -10.16 -22.79
CA LYS A 7 5.61 -9.82 -22.04
C LYS A 7 5.23 -9.18 -20.72
N VAL A 8 5.86 -9.61 -19.62
CA VAL A 8 5.68 -9.01 -18.29
C VAL A 8 6.93 -8.24 -17.90
N SER A 9 6.78 -6.95 -17.60
CA SER A 9 7.84 -6.14 -16.99
C SER A 9 7.71 -6.20 -15.47
N ILE A 10 8.72 -6.75 -14.81
CA ILE A 10 8.83 -6.81 -13.34
C ILE A 10 9.73 -5.67 -12.88
N ILE A 11 9.20 -4.78 -12.04
CA ILE A 11 9.87 -3.57 -11.55
C ILE A 11 10.23 -3.77 -10.08
N VAL A 12 11.52 -3.67 -9.76
CA VAL A 12 12.06 -3.79 -8.41
C VAL A 12 12.72 -2.48 -8.00
N PRO A 13 12.10 -1.65 -7.14
CA PRO A 13 12.71 -0.46 -6.57
C PRO A 13 13.67 -0.87 -5.45
N ILE A 14 14.93 -0.49 -5.52
CA ILE A 14 15.98 -0.97 -4.61
C ILE A 14 16.55 0.21 -3.81
N TYR A 15 16.54 0.09 -2.48
CA TYR A 15 17.22 1.01 -1.57
C TYR A 15 17.69 0.27 -0.31
N ASN A 16 19.00 0.12 -0.14
CA ASN A 16 19.65 -0.55 1.00
C ASN A 16 19.02 -1.93 1.28
N ALA A 17 19.05 -2.81 0.28
CA ALA A 17 18.44 -4.14 0.31
C ALA A 17 19.48 -5.28 0.23
N GLU A 18 20.76 -5.03 0.46
CA GLU A 18 21.85 -6.00 0.27
C GLU A 18 21.59 -7.36 0.90
N LYS A 19 20.86 -7.40 2.04
CA LYS A 19 20.59 -8.60 2.79
C LYS A 19 19.62 -9.57 2.08
N TYR A 20 18.69 -9.05 1.28
CA TYR A 20 17.57 -9.83 0.74
C TYR A 20 17.54 -9.87 -0.79
N LEU A 21 18.28 -8.97 -1.43
CA LEU A 21 18.20 -8.71 -2.86
C LEU A 21 18.50 -9.95 -3.72
N GLU A 22 19.50 -10.75 -3.37
CA GLU A 22 19.86 -11.96 -4.13
C GLU A 22 18.72 -12.98 -4.13
N GLU A 23 18.10 -13.22 -2.98
CA GLU A 23 16.96 -14.13 -2.84
C GLU A 23 15.76 -13.64 -3.61
N CYS A 24 15.44 -12.34 -3.53
CA CYS A 24 14.38 -11.71 -4.28
C CYS A 24 14.58 -11.90 -5.79
N ILE A 25 15.75 -11.51 -6.33
CA ILE A 25 16.03 -11.61 -7.77
C ILE A 25 16.06 -13.06 -8.24
N ALA A 26 16.60 -13.98 -7.44
CA ALA A 26 16.56 -15.41 -7.73
C ALA A 26 15.12 -15.91 -7.88
N SER A 27 14.19 -15.46 -7.05
CA SER A 27 12.77 -15.82 -7.16
C SER A 27 12.12 -15.31 -8.46
N ILE A 28 12.58 -14.16 -8.98
CA ILE A 28 12.11 -13.56 -10.22
C ILE A 28 12.72 -14.27 -11.45
N THR A 29 14.02 -14.51 -11.45
CA THR A 29 14.71 -15.14 -12.60
C THR A 29 14.33 -16.61 -12.79
N ASN A 30 13.97 -17.29 -11.68
CA ASN A 30 13.52 -18.70 -11.68
C ASN A 30 12.03 -18.87 -11.95
N GLN A 31 11.29 -17.84 -12.35
CA GLN A 31 9.89 -17.97 -12.76
C GLN A 31 9.72 -19.00 -13.88
N THR A 32 8.62 -19.79 -13.83
CA THR A 32 8.26 -20.73 -14.89
C THR A 32 7.98 -20.00 -16.21
N TYR A 33 7.35 -18.85 -16.15
CA TYR A 33 7.11 -17.96 -17.28
C TYR A 33 8.40 -17.23 -17.70
N LYS A 34 8.78 -17.33 -18.98
CA LYS A 34 10.10 -16.87 -19.45
C LYS A 34 10.12 -15.52 -20.17
N ASN A 35 8.96 -15.09 -20.73
CA ASN A 35 8.89 -13.81 -21.46
C ASN A 35 8.82 -12.61 -20.48
N LEU A 36 9.90 -12.37 -19.78
CA LEU A 36 10.05 -11.32 -18.77
C LEU A 36 11.00 -10.23 -19.21
N GLN A 37 10.73 -9.01 -18.75
CA GLN A 37 11.68 -7.92 -18.61
C GLN A 37 11.82 -7.63 -17.13
N ILE A 38 13.03 -7.64 -16.59
CA ILE A 38 13.32 -7.38 -15.18
C ILE A 38 14.04 -6.05 -15.08
N ILE A 39 13.44 -5.10 -14.35
CA ILE A 39 13.95 -3.73 -14.24
C ILE A 39 14.30 -3.45 -12.79
N LEU A 40 15.59 -3.40 -12.49
CA LEU A 40 16.12 -3.08 -11.17
C LEU A 40 16.43 -1.58 -11.11
N VAL A 41 15.72 -0.85 -10.23
CA VAL A 41 15.88 0.60 -10.09
C VAL A 41 16.54 0.89 -8.75
N ASN A 42 17.84 1.16 -8.73
CA ASN A 42 18.54 1.56 -7.52
C ASN A 42 18.26 3.03 -7.19
N ASP A 43 17.64 3.28 -6.07
CA ASP A 43 17.30 4.61 -5.55
C ASP A 43 18.41 5.17 -4.65
N GLY A 44 19.66 5.10 -5.13
CA GLY A 44 20.83 5.66 -4.44
C GLY A 44 21.21 4.92 -3.16
N SER A 45 21.23 3.59 -3.20
CA SER A 45 21.66 2.75 -2.07
C SER A 45 23.09 3.11 -1.61
N LYS A 46 23.32 2.97 -0.31
CA LYS A 46 24.60 3.25 0.34
C LYS A 46 25.30 1.97 0.84
N ASP A 47 24.65 0.83 0.70
CA ASP A 47 25.14 -0.50 0.98
C ASP A 47 25.60 -1.19 -0.33
N LYS A 48 25.81 -2.49 -0.31
CA LYS A 48 26.28 -3.27 -1.46
C LYS A 48 25.18 -3.58 -2.50
N SER A 49 23.97 -3.03 -2.35
CA SER A 49 22.83 -3.33 -3.26
C SER A 49 23.18 -3.03 -4.72
N TRP A 50 23.90 -1.91 -5.00
CA TRP A 50 24.25 -1.57 -6.38
C TRP A 50 25.26 -2.56 -6.97
N GLU A 51 26.32 -2.91 -6.23
CA GLU A 51 27.31 -3.90 -6.63
C GLU A 51 26.67 -5.26 -6.93
N LEU A 52 25.68 -5.66 -6.12
CA LEU A 52 24.91 -6.89 -6.35
C LEU A 52 24.09 -6.80 -7.64
N CYS A 53 23.42 -5.67 -7.93
CA CYS A 53 22.70 -5.47 -9.18
C CYS A 53 23.63 -5.61 -10.40
N GLU A 54 24.84 -5.04 -10.37
CA GLU A 54 25.81 -5.13 -11.46
C GLU A 54 26.23 -6.58 -11.71
N LYS A 55 26.51 -7.35 -10.66
CA LYS A 55 26.85 -8.79 -10.77
C LYS A 55 25.70 -9.61 -11.32
N ILE A 56 24.48 -9.38 -10.82
CA ILE A 56 23.29 -10.17 -11.20
C ILE A 56 22.89 -9.87 -12.65
N LYS A 57 22.99 -8.62 -13.12
CA LYS A 57 22.70 -8.24 -14.50
C LYS A 57 23.44 -9.11 -15.52
N ASP A 58 24.71 -9.43 -15.23
CA ASP A 58 25.53 -10.20 -16.15
C ASP A 58 25.15 -11.70 -16.22
N THR A 59 24.29 -12.17 -15.32
CA THR A 59 23.84 -13.56 -15.27
C THR A 59 22.54 -13.84 -16.05
N ASP A 60 21.77 -12.81 -16.40
CA ASP A 60 20.47 -12.97 -17.08
C ASP A 60 20.18 -11.76 -17.99
N ASN A 61 20.11 -12.00 -19.30
CA ASN A 61 19.91 -10.98 -20.32
C ASN A 61 18.53 -10.28 -20.28
N ARG A 62 17.59 -10.80 -19.49
CA ARG A 62 16.28 -10.17 -19.25
C ARG A 62 16.39 -9.01 -18.25
N ILE A 63 17.51 -8.89 -17.52
CA ILE A 63 17.71 -7.90 -16.47
C ILE A 63 18.28 -6.61 -17.06
N SER A 64 17.66 -5.50 -16.75
CA SER A 64 18.16 -4.15 -16.93
C SER A 64 18.29 -3.44 -15.59
N ILE A 65 19.37 -2.68 -15.43
CA ILE A 65 19.62 -1.92 -14.19
C ILE A 65 19.68 -0.43 -14.49
N THR A 66 19.21 0.38 -13.56
CA THR A 66 19.36 1.84 -13.61
C THR A 66 19.55 2.37 -12.20
N THR A 67 20.19 3.53 -12.07
CA THR A 67 20.38 4.19 -10.77
C THR A 67 19.95 5.63 -10.84
N GLN A 68 19.51 6.15 -9.69
CA GLN A 68 19.14 7.55 -9.49
C GLN A 68 19.57 8.02 -8.10
N SER A 69 19.59 9.33 -7.87
CA SER A 69 19.73 9.85 -6.51
C SER A 69 18.51 9.47 -5.67
N ASN A 70 18.71 9.17 -4.37
CA ASN A 70 17.62 8.79 -3.48
C ASN A 70 16.47 9.80 -3.53
N SER A 71 15.36 9.37 -4.08
CA SER A 71 14.15 10.18 -4.32
C SER A 71 12.88 9.50 -3.80
N GLY A 72 13.03 8.32 -3.21
CA GLY A 72 11.96 7.52 -2.61
C GLY A 72 11.34 6.50 -3.57
N VAL A 73 10.72 5.51 -2.97
CA VAL A 73 10.15 4.33 -3.66
C VAL A 73 9.16 4.68 -4.78
N SER A 74 8.38 5.76 -4.61
CA SER A 74 7.44 6.26 -5.63
C SER A 74 8.16 6.64 -6.92
N VAL A 75 9.27 7.40 -6.80
CA VAL A 75 10.07 7.84 -7.95
C VAL A 75 10.75 6.64 -8.62
N ALA A 76 11.28 5.72 -7.82
CA ALA A 76 11.91 4.50 -8.34
C ALA A 76 10.91 3.61 -9.11
N ARG A 77 9.69 3.39 -8.55
CA ARG A 77 8.64 2.65 -9.25
C ARG A 77 8.20 3.36 -10.55
N ASN A 78 8.04 4.68 -10.52
CA ASN A 78 7.71 5.47 -11.71
C ASN A 78 8.81 5.40 -12.76
N ARG A 79 10.07 5.43 -12.36
CA ARG A 79 11.21 5.25 -13.28
C ARG A 79 11.17 3.86 -13.93
N GLY A 80 10.84 2.83 -13.16
CA GLY A 80 10.63 1.48 -13.69
C GLY A 80 9.49 1.43 -14.72
N LEU A 81 8.37 2.12 -14.46
CA LEU A 81 7.24 2.23 -15.40
C LEU A 81 7.64 2.89 -16.73
N GLU A 82 8.49 3.91 -16.69
CA GLU A 82 9.00 4.58 -17.91
C GLU A 82 9.87 3.66 -18.78
N LEU A 83 10.61 2.74 -18.16
CA LEU A 83 11.50 1.79 -18.83
C LEU A 83 10.79 0.50 -19.26
N ALA A 84 9.58 0.26 -18.74
CA ALA A 84 8.82 -0.95 -19.02
C ALA A 84 8.32 -0.98 -20.48
N ASN A 85 8.44 -2.16 -21.10
CA ASN A 85 7.95 -2.43 -22.46
C ASN A 85 7.06 -3.68 -22.57
N GLY A 86 6.74 -4.34 -21.43
CA GLY A 86 5.81 -5.45 -21.38
C GLY A 86 4.35 -4.99 -21.49
N GLU A 87 3.49 -5.92 -21.89
CA GLU A 87 2.02 -5.75 -21.89
C GLU A 87 1.47 -5.67 -20.48
N TRP A 88 2.15 -6.32 -19.55
CA TRP A 88 1.81 -6.35 -18.12
C TRP A 88 2.94 -5.83 -17.26
N ILE A 89 2.58 -5.20 -16.16
CA ILE A 89 3.50 -4.68 -15.15
C ILE A 89 3.27 -5.44 -13.84
N MET A 90 4.36 -5.87 -13.21
CA MET A 90 4.39 -6.39 -11.85
C MET A 90 5.39 -5.57 -11.02
N PHE A 91 5.00 -5.17 -9.82
CA PHE A 91 5.92 -4.58 -8.84
C PHE A 91 6.33 -5.64 -7.82
N VAL A 92 7.60 -5.64 -7.44
CA VAL A 92 8.14 -6.54 -6.41
C VAL A 92 9.02 -5.72 -5.48
N ASP A 93 8.81 -5.84 -4.19
CA ASP A 93 9.68 -5.19 -3.21
C ASP A 93 10.98 -6.02 -3.02
N PRO A 94 12.15 -5.38 -2.82
CA PRO A 94 13.46 -6.03 -2.95
C PRO A 94 13.81 -6.98 -1.79
N ASP A 95 12.97 -7.03 -0.78
CA ASP A 95 13.07 -7.86 0.43
C ASP A 95 12.09 -9.04 0.43
N ASP A 96 11.25 -9.16 -0.61
CA ASP A 96 10.22 -10.17 -0.75
C ASP A 96 10.60 -11.29 -1.73
N ILE A 97 9.77 -12.35 -1.77
CA ILE A 97 9.99 -13.53 -2.61
C ILE A 97 8.71 -13.83 -3.42
N LEU A 98 8.87 -14.27 -4.65
CA LEU A 98 7.78 -14.72 -5.50
C LEU A 98 7.62 -16.24 -5.48
N ASP A 99 6.37 -16.74 -5.48
CA ASP A 99 6.13 -18.13 -5.89
C ASP A 99 6.60 -18.32 -7.33
N LYS A 100 7.23 -19.45 -7.62
CA LYS A 100 7.81 -19.75 -8.95
C LYS A 100 6.81 -19.71 -10.10
N LYS A 101 5.52 -19.75 -9.83
CA LYS A 101 4.44 -19.77 -10.83
C LYS A 101 3.57 -18.51 -10.80
N ILE A 102 3.88 -17.52 -9.97
CA ILE A 102 2.99 -16.35 -9.82
C ILE A 102 2.67 -15.69 -11.16
N VAL A 103 3.67 -15.48 -12.03
CA VAL A 103 3.44 -14.84 -13.33
C VAL A 103 2.54 -15.70 -14.22
N GLU A 104 2.79 -17.01 -14.29
CA GLU A 104 2.00 -17.95 -15.08
C GLU A 104 0.57 -18.05 -14.55
N ASP A 105 0.39 -18.22 -13.23
CA ASP A 105 -0.91 -18.38 -12.59
C ASP A 105 -1.77 -17.12 -12.72
N LEU A 106 -1.17 -15.91 -12.65
CA LEU A 106 -1.91 -14.67 -12.88
C LEU A 106 -2.28 -14.48 -14.35
N LEU A 107 -1.39 -14.83 -15.29
CA LEU A 107 -1.65 -14.69 -16.74
C LEU A 107 -2.73 -15.65 -17.26
N VAL A 108 -2.98 -16.78 -16.61
CA VAL A 108 -4.12 -17.66 -16.97
C VAL A 108 -5.46 -16.94 -16.87
N ASN A 109 -5.56 -15.96 -15.99
CA ASN A 109 -6.79 -15.25 -15.66
C ASN A 109 -6.95 -13.92 -16.42
N VAL A 110 -6.08 -13.62 -17.38
CA VAL A 110 -6.20 -12.40 -18.18
C VAL A 110 -7.21 -12.55 -19.32
N SER A 111 -7.90 -11.47 -19.63
CA SER A 111 -8.77 -11.33 -20.78
C SER A 111 -8.67 -9.93 -21.37
N SER A 112 -9.31 -9.67 -22.50
CA SER A 112 -9.33 -8.32 -23.10
C SER A 112 -9.96 -7.24 -22.22
N LYS A 113 -10.81 -7.63 -21.25
CA LYS A 113 -11.52 -6.72 -20.35
C LYS A 113 -10.79 -6.51 -19.02
N ILE A 114 -9.99 -7.49 -18.59
CA ILE A 114 -9.29 -7.43 -17.30
C ILE A 114 -8.10 -6.48 -17.40
N ASP A 115 -8.07 -5.47 -16.55
CA ASP A 115 -6.98 -4.49 -16.45
C ASP A 115 -6.03 -4.78 -15.27
N ILE A 116 -6.51 -5.51 -14.25
CA ILE A 116 -5.73 -5.91 -13.07
C ILE A 116 -6.05 -7.37 -12.72
N VAL A 117 -5.01 -8.17 -12.45
CA VAL A 117 -5.13 -9.48 -11.80
C VAL A 117 -4.37 -9.43 -10.49
N ALA A 118 -4.98 -9.85 -9.39
CA ALA A 118 -4.38 -9.83 -8.06
C ALA A 118 -4.39 -11.23 -7.43
N SER A 119 -3.43 -11.52 -6.56
CA SER A 119 -3.38 -12.74 -5.76
C SER A 119 -3.30 -12.44 -4.28
N GLY A 120 -3.57 -13.45 -3.44
CA GLY A 120 -3.22 -13.44 -2.03
C GLY A 120 -1.71 -13.52 -1.80
N CYS A 121 -1.32 -13.49 -0.53
CA CYS A 121 0.09 -13.56 -0.13
C CYS A 121 0.32 -14.52 1.04
N TYR A 122 1.59 -14.73 1.37
CA TYR A 122 2.06 -15.25 2.63
C TYR A 122 2.86 -14.18 3.35
N GLY A 123 2.60 -13.94 4.64
CA GLY A 123 3.57 -13.30 5.53
C GLY A 123 4.56 -14.35 6.02
N PHE A 124 5.87 -14.04 6.04
CA PHE A 124 6.89 -14.97 6.52
C PHE A 124 8.04 -14.24 7.23
N ASP A 125 8.69 -14.94 8.17
CA ASP A 125 9.83 -14.42 8.93
C ASP A 125 11.03 -15.41 8.99
N GLY A 126 11.07 -16.36 8.06
CA GLY A 126 12.07 -17.42 7.99
C GLY A 126 11.66 -18.70 8.75
N ASN A 127 10.92 -18.61 9.85
CA ASN A 127 10.43 -19.74 10.65
C ASN A 127 8.91 -19.91 10.57
N TYR A 128 8.20 -18.83 10.32
CA TYR A 128 6.76 -18.77 10.32
C TYR A 128 6.25 -18.32 8.95
N LYS A 129 5.18 -18.97 8.49
CA LYS A 129 4.52 -18.67 7.22
C LYS A 129 3.02 -18.64 7.44
N LYS A 130 2.43 -17.49 7.19
CA LYS A 130 1.01 -17.26 7.35
C LYS A 130 0.36 -16.90 6.02
N LYS A 131 -0.68 -17.66 5.66
CA LYS A 131 -1.52 -17.35 4.50
C LYS A 131 -2.36 -16.09 4.78
N ASP A 132 -2.43 -15.20 3.80
CA ASP A 132 -3.33 -14.06 3.78
C ASP A 132 -4.09 -14.02 2.45
N SER A 133 -5.40 -14.20 2.52
CA SER A 133 -6.33 -14.07 1.39
C SER A 133 -7.14 -12.80 1.59
N PHE A 134 -7.07 -11.86 0.66
CA PHE A 134 -7.83 -10.61 0.75
C PHE A 134 -9.34 -10.82 0.67
N PHE A 135 -9.76 -11.88 -0.02
CA PHE A 135 -11.15 -12.30 -0.15
C PHE A 135 -11.23 -13.83 -0.15
N GLU A 136 -12.37 -14.36 0.25
CA GLU A 136 -12.66 -15.77 0.15
C GLU A 136 -13.06 -16.16 -1.28
N GLY A 137 -12.33 -17.10 -1.87
CA GLY A 137 -12.52 -17.58 -3.22
C GLY A 137 -12.10 -16.61 -4.32
N ASP A 138 -12.06 -17.08 -5.54
CA ASP A 138 -11.79 -16.27 -6.72
C ASP A 138 -12.92 -15.26 -6.96
N ARG A 139 -12.59 -14.01 -7.31
CA ARG A 139 -13.58 -12.95 -7.53
C ARG A 139 -13.29 -12.11 -8.76
N LEU A 140 -14.35 -11.79 -9.49
CA LEU A 140 -14.33 -10.81 -10.56
C LEU A 140 -15.05 -9.53 -10.13
N PHE A 141 -14.31 -8.43 -10.06
CA PHE A 141 -14.85 -7.09 -9.79
C PHE A 141 -14.99 -6.34 -11.11
N ASN A 142 -16.20 -5.88 -11.40
CA ASN A 142 -16.52 -5.10 -12.59
C ASN A 142 -17.14 -3.74 -12.23
N SER A 143 -18.47 -3.59 -12.30
CA SER A 143 -19.18 -2.36 -11.91
C SER A 143 -19.19 -2.12 -10.41
N ASP A 144 -19.29 -3.19 -9.62
CA ASP A 144 -19.22 -3.12 -8.16
C ASP A 144 -17.81 -3.49 -7.68
N LYS A 145 -17.16 -2.53 -7.05
CA LYS A 145 -15.84 -2.64 -6.45
C LYS A 145 -15.83 -2.22 -4.98
N THR A 146 -17.00 -2.21 -4.36
CA THR A 146 -17.19 -1.74 -2.99
C THR A 146 -16.23 -2.48 -2.04
N ASP A 147 -16.20 -3.82 -2.04
CA ASP A 147 -15.31 -4.61 -1.18
C ASP A 147 -13.83 -4.26 -1.35
N LEU A 148 -13.37 -3.95 -2.58
CA LEU A 148 -12.00 -3.50 -2.81
C LEU A 148 -11.70 -2.20 -2.06
N TYR A 149 -12.65 -1.25 -2.07
CA TYR A 149 -12.48 0.01 -1.36
C TYR A 149 -12.61 -0.13 0.15
N LEU A 150 -13.50 -0.98 0.64
CA LEU A 150 -13.62 -1.25 2.07
C LEU A 150 -12.31 -1.81 2.60
N GLN A 151 -11.74 -2.81 1.93
CA GLN A 151 -10.46 -3.40 2.31
C GLN A 151 -9.26 -2.45 2.08
N LEU A 152 -9.33 -1.55 1.09
CA LEU A 152 -8.35 -0.50 0.90
C LEU A 152 -8.35 0.51 2.06
N MET A 153 -9.51 0.80 2.65
CA MET A 153 -9.68 1.72 3.77
C MET A 153 -9.44 1.05 5.12
N ASP A 154 -9.85 -0.21 5.27
CA ASP A 154 -9.66 -0.98 6.49
C ASP A 154 -9.16 -2.39 6.14
N ALA A 155 -7.90 -2.66 6.42
CA ALA A 155 -7.27 -3.94 6.13
C ALA A 155 -7.93 -5.13 6.85
N THR A 156 -8.71 -4.88 7.92
CA THR A 156 -9.44 -5.93 8.63
C THR A 156 -10.75 -6.33 7.94
N HIS A 157 -11.20 -5.57 6.92
CA HIS A 157 -12.44 -5.86 6.22
C HIS A 157 -12.36 -7.21 5.49
N GLY A 158 -13.29 -8.10 5.81
CA GLY A 158 -13.35 -9.44 5.21
C GLY A 158 -12.22 -10.39 5.63
N GLN A 159 -11.38 -10.00 6.60
CA GLN A 159 -10.27 -10.79 7.10
C GLN A 159 -10.43 -11.16 8.57
N SER A 160 -9.71 -12.18 9.03
CA SER A 160 -9.54 -12.49 10.46
C SER A 160 -8.70 -11.40 11.14
N ASP A 161 -8.79 -11.30 12.46
CA ASP A 161 -7.97 -10.36 13.27
C ASP A 161 -6.46 -10.50 13.06
N ASP A 162 -6.05 -11.57 12.41
CA ASP A 162 -4.68 -12.00 12.20
C ASP A 162 -4.27 -11.88 10.71
N PHE A 163 -4.55 -10.75 10.08
CA PHE A 163 -4.18 -10.48 8.67
C PHE A 163 -2.70 -10.03 8.55
N VAL A 164 -2.14 -10.16 7.34
CA VAL A 164 -0.76 -9.73 7.01
C VAL A 164 -0.75 -8.31 6.46
N THR A 165 -1.65 -8.02 5.51
CA THR A 165 -1.71 -6.71 4.84
C THR A 165 -3.05 -6.49 4.14
N ALA A 166 -3.22 -5.34 3.51
CA ALA A 166 -4.40 -4.96 2.73
C ALA A 166 -4.17 -5.11 1.22
N ILE A 167 -5.26 -5.22 0.46
CA ILE A 167 -5.19 -5.30 -1.01
C ILE A 167 -4.59 -4.05 -1.68
N GLY A 168 -4.43 -2.96 -0.94
CA GLY A 168 -3.84 -1.70 -1.43
C GLY A 168 -2.36 -1.75 -1.77
N VAL A 169 -1.64 -2.85 -1.48
CA VAL A 169 -0.24 -3.06 -1.85
C VAL A 169 -0.05 -3.17 -3.37
N PRO A 170 1.09 -2.74 -3.95
CA PRO A 170 1.28 -2.78 -5.40
C PRO A 170 1.75 -4.14 -5.92
N TRP A 171 2.34 -4.97 -5.05
CA TRP A 171 2.86 -6.27 -5.39
C TRP A 171 1.77 -7.36 -5.40
N GLY A 172 2.11 -8.57 -5.84
CA GLY A 172 1.16 -9.67 -6.00
C GLY A 172 0.10 -9.39 -7.09
N LYS A 173 0.38 -8.49 -8.02
CA LYS A 173 -0.56 -8.05 -9.06
C LYS A 173 0.11 -7.93 -10.43
N LEU A 174 -0.69 -8.18 -11.46
CA LEU A 174 -0.42 -7.77 -12.83
C LEU A 174 -1.33 -6.58 -13.18
N TYR A 175 -0.73 -5.52 -13.67
CA TYR A 175 -1.43 -4.34 -14.21
C TYR A 175 -1.24 -4.29 -15.71
N ARG A 176 -2.31 -4.15 -16.48
CA ARG A 176 -2.19 -3.96 -17.94
C ARG A 176 -1.47 -2.64 -18.24
N HIS A 177 -0.36 -2.67 -18.95
CA HIS A 177 0.50 -1.51 -19.13
C HIS A 177 -0.20 -0.37 -19.88
N ILE A 178 -0.93 -0.69 -20.97
CA ILE A 178 -1.69 0.33 -21.71
C ILE A 178 -2.78 0.99 -20.87
N PHE A 179 -3.36 0.26 -19.91
CA PHE A 179 -4.32 0.81 -18.95
C PHE A 179 -3.64 1.85 -18.05
N LEU A 180 -2.48 1.51 -17.46
CA LEU A 180 -1.72 2.45 -16.63
C LEU A 180 -1.35 3.72 -17.40
N LYS A 181 -0.92 3.57 -18.66
CA LYS A 181 -0.60 4.71 -19.55
C LYS A 181 -1.82 5.55 -19.87
N LYS A 182 -2.93 4.91 -20.24
CA LYS A 182 -4.18 5.60 -20.62
C LYS A 182 -4.67 6.56 -19.55
N TYR A 183 -4.60 6.16 -18.30
CA TYR A 183 -5.07 6.96 -17.16
C TYR A 183 -3.94 7.70 -16.43
N ASN A 184 -2.72 7.67 -16.97
CA ASN A 184 -1.52 8.29 -16.39
C ASN A 184 -1.33 7.92 -14.91
N LEU A 185 -1.50 6.63 -14.59
CA LEU A 185 -1.41 6.14 -13.23
C LEU A 185 0.06 6.05 -12.80
N LYS A 186 0.41 6.84 -11.79
CA LYS A 186 1.77 6.94 -11.22
C LYS A 186 1.69 7.00 -9.70
N PHE A 187 2.77 6.57 -9.05
CA PHE A 187 2.94 6.78 -7.61
C PHE A 187 3.24 8.24 -7.31
N ASP A 188 2.59 8.80 -6.29
CA ASP A 188 2.83 10.20 -5.89
C ASP A 188 4.14 10.32 -5.11
N PRO A 189 5.15 11.07 -5.62
CA PRO A 189 6.43 11.26 -4.94
C PRO A 189 6.35 12.03 -3.61
N LYS A 190 5.27 12.75 -3.39
CA LYS A 190 5.04 13.50 -2.14
C LYS A 190 4.66 12.60 -0.98
N LEU A 191 4.22 11.36 -1.27
CA LEU A 191 3.78 10.40 -0.27
C LEU A 191 4.95 9.51 0.17
N ARG A 192 5.36 9.63 1.43
CA ARG A 192 6.38 8.75 2.02
C ARG A 192 5.81 7.43 2.52
N ARG A 193 4.51 7.35 2.71
CA ARG A 193 3.77 6.15 3.16
C ARG A 193 2.45 6.09 2.41
N MET A 194 1.89 4.89 2.29
CA MET A 194 0.60 4.62 1.66
C MET A 194 0.47 5.16 0.22
N GLN A 195 1.60 5.41 -0.45
CA GLN A 195 1.65 5.78 -1.86
C GLN A 195 1.06 4.69 -2.76
N ASP A 196 1.21 3.44 -2.35
CA ASP A 196 0.64 2.24 -2.94
C ASP A 196 -0.90 2.20 -2.80
N ASN A 197 -1.40 2.49 -1.61
CA ASN A 197 -2.83 2.55 -1.33
C ASN A 197 -3.51 3.65 -2.18
N ILE A 198 -2.89 4.83 -2.28
CA ILE A 198 -3.40 5.91 -3.13
C ILE A 198 -3.32 5.54 -4.61
N PHE A 199 -2.22 4.94 -5.07
CA PHE A 199 -2.08 4.43 -6.43
C PHE A 199 -3.20 3.43 -6.77
N ASN A 200 -3.43 2.43 -5.90
CA ASN A 200 -4.45 1.42 -6.11
C ASN A 200 -5.88 1.97 -5.98
N MET A 201 -6.12 3.00 -5.19
CA MET A 201 -7.42 3.69 -5.15
C MET A 201 -7.82 4.19 -6.54
N TYR A 202 -6.90 4.83 -7.26
CA TYR A 202 -7.15 5.27 -8.65
C TYR A 202 -7.14 4.12 -9.65
N ALA A 203 -6.23 3.15 -9.50
CA ALA A 203 -6.16 1.99 -10.38
C ALA A 203 -7.44 1.15 -10.32
N PHE A 204 -7.98 0.90 -9.14
CA PHE A 204 -9.24 0.17 -8.98
C PHE A 204 -10.42 0.93 -9.59
N TYR A 205 -10.45 2.26 -9.47
CA TYR A 205 -11.51 3.07 -10.06
C TYR A 205 -11.54 2.97 -11.59
N TYR A 206 -10.40 3.18 -12.23
CA TYR A 206 -10.30 3.23 -13.68
C TYR A 206 -10.27 1.87 -14.36
N ALA A 207 -9.95 0.79 -13.67
CA ALA A 207 -9.96 -0.56 -14.23
C ALA A 207 -11.37 -0.95 -14.67
N ARG A 208 -11.50 -1.54 -15.85
CA ARG A 208 -12.77 -2.09 -16.37
C ARG A 208 -13.18 -3.31 -15.52
N GLU A 209 -12.29 -4.26 -15.41
CA GLU A 209 -12.45 -5.46 -14.62
C GLU A 209 -11.16 -5.75 -13.83
N ILE A 210 -11.32 -6.27 -12.61
CA ILE A 210 -10.25 -6.72 -11.73
C ILE A 210 -10.55 -8.16 -11.35
N PHE A 211 -9.63 -9.07 -11.59
CA PHE A 211 -9.75 -10.46 -11.16
C PHE A 211 -8.87 -10.70 -9.94
N TYR A 212 -9.44 -11.25 -8.89
CA TYR A 212 -8.73 -11.72 -7.71
C TYR A 212 -8.69 -13.24 -7.72
N LEU A 213 -7.48 -13.81 -7.67
CA LEU A 213 -7.20 -15.23 -7.54
C LEU A 213 -6.93 -15.53 -6.06
N ASP A 214 -7.77 -16.35 -5.42
CA ASP A 214 -7.58 -16.76 -4.00
C ASP A 214 -6.47 -17.82 -3.91
N LYS A 215 -5.29 -17.41 -4.29
CA LYS A 215 -4.06 -18.21 -4.21
C LYS A 215 -2.94 -17.33 -3.67
N PRO A 216 -2.30 -17.69 -2.55
CA PRO A 216 -1.19 -16.91 -2.02
C PRO A 216 0.08 -17.21 -2.82
N LEU A 217 0.50 -16.25 -3.63
CA LEU A 217 1.61 -16.40 -4.58
C LEU A 217 2.77 -15.43 -4.33
N TYR A 218 2.60 -14.51 -3.39
CA TYR A 218 3.59 -13.53 -3.00
C TYR A 218 4.03 -13.76 -1.55
N PHE A 219 5.32 -13.77 -1.26
CA PHE A 219 5.86 -13.96 0.09
C PHE A 219 6.34 -12.61 0.61
N TYR A 220 5.56 -12.02 1.49
CA TYR A 220 5.82 -10.75 2.13
C TYR A 220 6.64 -10.97 3.41
N ARG A 221 7.82 -10.38 3.49
CA ARG A 221 8.75 -10.57 4.60
C ARG A 221 8.36 -9.74 5.82
N LEU A 222 8.34 -10.37 6.99
CA LEU A 222 7.91 -9.77 8.26
C LEU A 222 9.05 -9.53 9.25
N ASP A 223 10.19 -10.24 9.15
CA ASP A 223 11.28 -10.22 10.11
C ASP A 223 12.00 -8.86 10.26
N HIS A 224 11.82 -7.95 9.31
CA HIS A 224 12.39 -6.60 9.34
C HIS A 224 11.36 -5.50 9.62
N ILE A 225 10.08 -5.85 9.73
CA ILE A 225 9.01 -4.89 10.03
C ILE A 225 9.20 -4.41 11.48
N THR A 226 9.80 -3.24 11.59
CA THR A 226 9.91 -2.56 12.86
C THR A 226 8.75 -1.59 13.02
N ASP A 227 8.34 -1.34 14.28
CA ASP A 227 7.30 -0.38 14.58
C ASP A 227 7.68 1.03 14.05
N TYR A 228 7.23 1.31 12.82
CA TYR A 228 7.48 2.57 12.13
C TYR A 228 6.96 3.77 12.93
N ALA A 229 5.80 3.60 13.59
CA ALA A 229 5.19 4.66 14.38
C ALA A 229 6.09 5.06 15.57
N LYS A 230 6.70 4.08 16.23
CA LYS A 230 7.64 4.37 17.34
C LYS A 230 8.86 5.14 16.86
N ARG A 231 9.41 4.77 15.70
CA ARG A 231 10.62 5.44 15.16
C ARG A 231 10.37 6.84 14.61
N HIS A 232 9.13 7.15 14.20
CA HIS A 232 8.79 8.39 13.51
C HIS A 232 7.76 9.26 14.25
N GLN A 233 7.62 9.08 15.56
CA GLN A 233 6.63 9.81 16.38
C GLN A 233 6.63 11.32 16.15
N SER A 234 7.80 11.95 16.12
CA SER A 234 7.93 13.39 15.88
C SER A 234 7.58 13.84 14.45
N ALA A 235 7.54 12.91 13.50
CA ALA A 235 7.29 13.19 12.10
C ALA A 235 5.88 12.77 11.62
N MET A 236 5.04 12.23 12.50
CA MET A 236 3.72 11.67 12.14
C MET A 236 2.85 12.64 11.35
N ILE A 237 2.79 13.92 11.76
CA ILE A 237 2.01 14.93 11.02
C ILE A 237 2.55 15.10 9.60
N LYS A 238 3.88 15.23 9.45
CA LYS A 238 4.53 15.42 8.12
C LYS A 238 4.33 14.22 7.20
N ILE A 239 4.18 13.02 7.77
CA ILE A 239 4.02 11.78 7.02
C ILE A 239 2.56 11.57 6.63
N PHE A 240 1.61 11.70 7.57
CA PHE A 240 0.22 11.32 7.34
C PHE A 240 -0.67 12.45 6.81
N LYS A 241 -0.33 13.73 7.03
CA LYS A 241 -1.09 14.84 6.44
C LYS A 241 -1.17 14.71 4.90
N PRO A 242 -0.08 14.53 4.14
CA PRO A 242 -0.16 14.35 2.69
C PRO A 242 -1.01 13.13 2.27
N VAL A 243 -0.98 12.05 3.05
CA VAL A 243 -1.80 10.85 2.79
C VAL A 243 -3.28 11.16 2.94
N VAL A 244 -3.68 11.82 4.03
CA VAL A 244 -5.07 12.22 4.29
C VAL A 244 -5.55 13.19 3.21
N ASP A 245 -4.73 14.16 2.83
CA ASP A 245 -5.06 15.14 1.78
C ASP A 245 -5.24 14.44 0.42
N ALA A 246 -4.33 13.53 0.04
CA ALA A 246 -4.42 12.77 -1.21
C ALA A 246 -5.65 11.86 -1.23
N ARG A 247 -5.94 11.18 -0.12
CA ARG A 247 -7.10 10.30 0.03
C ARG A 247 -8.40 11.09 -0.04
N THR A 248 -8.52 12.20 0.70
CA THR A 248 -9.70 13.08 0.66
C THR A 248 -9.96 13.59 -0.74
N THR A 249 -8.91 14.05 -1.43
CA THR A 249 -9.00 14.49 -2.83
C THR A 249 -9.45 13.37 -3.74
N GLY A 250 -8.89 12.17 -3.58
CA GLY A 250 -9.26 11.01 -4.39
C GLY A 250 -10.70 10.57 -4.15
N ILE A 251 -11.14 10.44 -2.91
CA ILE A 251 -12.51 10.06 -2.54
C ILE A 251 -13.51 11.01 -3.22
N SER A 252 -13.31 12.32 -3.11
CA SER A 252 -14.20 13.32 -3.72
C SER A 252 -14.12 13.31 -5.26
N LYS A 253 -12.90 13.29 -5.82
CA LYS A 253 -12.70 13.32 -7.28
C LYS A 253 -13.30 12.10 -7.99
N LEU A 254 -13.27 10.95 -7.34
CA LEU A 254 -13.77 9.69 -7.88
C LEU A 254 -15.25 9.45 -7.52
N GLY A 255 -15.91 10.35 -6.77
CA GLY A 255 -17.30 10.21 -6.34
C GLY A 255 -17.51 9.04 -5.36
N LEU A 256 -16.47 8.57 -4.69
CA LEU A 256 -16.54 7.45 -3.74
C LEU A 256 -17.26 7.84 -2.45
N ASP A 257 -17.33 9.11 -2.13
CA ASP A 257 -18.11 9.68 -1.03
C ASP A 257 -19.64 9.56 -1.23
N GLN A 258 -20.09 9.28 -2.44
CA GLN A 258 -21.50 9.01 -2.74
C GLN A 258 -21.92 7.59 -2.34
N ASN A 259 -20.99 6.64 -2.20
CA ASN A 259 -21.26 5.34 -1.63
C ASN A 259 -21.19 5.46 -0.08
N PRO A 260 -22.34 5.27 0.64
CA PRO A 260 -22.37 5.50 2.09
C PRO A 260 -21.42 4.60 2.88
N GLU A 261 -21.21 3.36 2.41
CA GLU A 261 -20.38 2.38 3.08
C GLU A 261 -18.90 2.72 2.91
N ILE A 262 -18.44 3.00 1.69
CA ILE A 262 -17.06 3.45 1.42
C ILE A 262 -16.76 4.72 2.20
N TYR A 263 -17.70 5.67 2.23
CA TYR A 263 -17.51 6.94 2.93
C TYR A 263 -17.40 6.76 4.44
N GLU A 264 -18.17 5.82 5.01
CA GLU A 264 -18.08 5.47 6.42
C GLU A 264 -16.70 4.89 6.78
N TYR A 265 -16.20 3.93 6.00
CA TYR A 265 -14.87 3.36 6.19
C TYR A 265 -13.78 4.43 6.06
N TYR A 266 -13.90 5.31 5.06
CA TYR A 266 -13.00 6.46 4.90
C TYR A 266 -12.98 7.37 6.14
N LEU A 267 -14.13 7.68 6.73
CA LEU A 267 -14.21 8.50 7.94
C LEU A 267 -13.58 7.80 9.16
N ASN A 268 -13.82 6.50 9.33
CA ASN A 268 -13.24 5.72 10.42
C ASN A 268 -11.71 5.66 10.30
N GLU A 269 -11.18 5.40 9.12
CA GLU A 269 -9.73 5.35 8.90
C GLU A 269 -9.09 6.74 9.06
N THR A 270 -9.73 7.80 8.56
CA THR A 270 -9.29 9.19 8.77
C THR A 270 -9.24 9.52 10.26
N ALA A 271 -10.22 9.05 11.03
CA ALA A 271 -10.25 9.23 12.48
C ALA A 271 -9.11 8.47 13.19
N ARG A 272 -8.79 7.24 12.74
CA ARG A 272 -7.62 6.47 13.24
C ARG A 272 -6.33 7.23 13.02
N PHE A 273 -6.10 7.79 11.82
CA PHE A 273 -4.91 8.63 11.55
C PHE A 273 -4.87 9.86 12.43
N PHE A 274 -5.98 10.59 12.55
CA PHE A 274 -6.07 11.76 13.42
C PHE A 274 -5.69 11.42 14.86
N LEU A 275 -6.31 10.39 15.44
CA LEU A 275 -6.03 9.96 16.80
C LEU A 275 -4.59 9.44 16.96
N GLY A 276 -4.02 8.79 15.94
CA GLY A 276 -2.61 8.39 15.91
C GLY A 276 -1.66 9.58 16.01
N ILE A 277 -1.95 10.67 15.28
CA ILE A 277 -1.20 11.92 15.38
C ILE A 277 -1.36 12.58 16.77
N ILE A 278 -2.60 12.63 17.30
CA ILE A 278 -2.85 13.16 18.65
C ILE A 278 -2.05 12.38 19.71
N ASN A 279 -2.05 11.05 19.62
CA ASN A 279 -1.26 10.22 20.52
C ASN A 279 0.25 10.49 20.39
N SER A 280 0.74 10.72 19.18
CA SER A 280 2.13 11.14 18.94
C SER A 280 2.46 12.48 19.57
N LEU A 281 1.54 13.45 19.52
CA LEU A 281 1.72 14.73 20.22
C LEU A 281 1.86 14.57 21.74
N ILE A 282 1.09 13.64 22.34
CA ILE A 282 1.22 13.30 23.75
C ILE A 282 2.59 12.72 24.08
N LEU A 283 3.02 11.72 23.28
CA LEU A 283 4.30 11.03 23.49
C LEU A 283 5.53 11.92 23.31
N THR A 284 5.41 12.98 22.49
CA THR A 284 6.48 13.95 22.23
C THR A 284 6.39 15.22 23.10
N ASN A 285 5.50 15.24 24.10
CA ASN A 285 5.22 16.40 24.95
C ASN A 285 4.77 17.66 24.19
N ASN A 286 4.24 17.51 22.98
CA ASN A 286 3.70 18.59 22.15
C ASN A 286 2.17 18.67 22.17
N TYR A 287 1.52 17.96 23.08
CA TYR A 287 0.06 17.94 23.18
C TYR A 287 -0.44 19.19 23.88
N SER A 288 -1.10 20.06 23.14
CA SER A 288 -1.75 21.26 23.64
C SER A 288 -3.06 21.51 22.87
N LYS A 289 -3.96 22.30 23.45
CA LYS A 289 -5.19 22.76 22.77
C LYS A 289 -4.87 23.44 21.45
N GLU A 290 -3.84 24.30 21.46
CA GLU A 290 -3.42 25.07 20.30
C GLU A 290 -2.95 24.12 19.15
N ASN A 291 -2.07 23.17 19.44
CA ASN A 291 -1.56 22.24 18.45
C ASN A 291 -2.65 21.34 17.87
N VAL A 292 -3.62 20.90 18.69
CA VAL A 292 -4.77 20.12 18.21
C VAL A 292 -5.66 20.98 17.32
N ASN A 293 -5.98 22.22 17.72
CA ASN A 293 -6.79 23.11 16.91
C ASN A 293 -6.10 23.47 15.59
N GLN A 294 -4.78 23.73 15.59
CA GLN A 294 -4.01 23.96 14.37
C GLN A 294 -4.01 22.73 13.46
N LEU A 295 -3.91 21.53 14.02
CA LEU A 295 -4.00 20.29 13.24
C LEU A 295 -5.36 20.18 12.54
N VAL A 296 -6.46 20.44 13.25
CA VAL A 296 -7.81 20.40 12.67
C VAL A 296 -8.02 21.48 11.61
N ALA A 297 -7.56 22.72 11.89
CA ALA A 297 -7.76 23.86 11.00
C ALA A 297 -6.95 23.77 9.70
N ASN A 298 -5.73 23.21 9.77
CA ASN A 298 -4.76 23.21 8.67
C ASN A 298 -4.75 21.90 7.87
N THR A 299 -5.72 21.00 8.11
CA THR A 299 -5.79 19.70 7.44
C THR A 299 -7.23 19.29 7.13
N ASN A 300 -7.39 18.27 6.30
CA ASN A 300 -8.69 17.68 6.00
C ASN A 300 -9.32 16.91 7.19
N PHE A 301 -8.68 16.88 8.37
CA PHE A 301 -9.28 16.28 9.57
C PHE A 301 -10.52 17.04 10.08
N ASN A 302 -10.74 18.30 9.68
CA ASN A 302 -11.95 19.05 9.98
C ASN A 302 -13.23 18.34 9.53
N ILE A 303 -13.14 17.45 8.52
CA ILE A 303 -14.25 16.63 8.04
C ILE A 303 -14.85 15.75 9.15
N LEU A 304 -14.04 15.29 10.10
CA LEU A 304 -14.46 14.42 11.22
C LEU A 304 -15.41 15.14 12.20
N PHE A 305 -15.35 16.47 12.26
CA PHE A 305 -16.08 17.27 13.24
C PHE A 305 -17.36 17.91 12.68
N LYS A 306 -17.68 17.63 11.42
CA LYS A 306 -19.00 17.97 10.85
C LYS A 306 -20.04 17.02 11.43
N ASP A 307 -21.14 17.55 11.95
CA ASP A 307 -22.18 16.76 12.66
C ASP A 307 -22.65 15.52 11.88
N GLN A 308 -22.89 15.70 10.56
CA GLN A 308 -23.30 14.60 9.68
C GLN A 308 -22.25 13.49 9.57
N ASN A 309 -20.97 13.80 9.60
CA ASN A 309 -19.87 12.85 9.48
C ASN A 309 -19.57 12.18 10.82
N PHE A 310 -19.60 12.97 11.90
CA PHE A 310 -19.43 12.45 13.24
C PHE A 310 -20.46 11.35 13.57
N LYS A 311 -21.71 11.51 13.11
CA LYS A 311 -22.77 10.49 13.30
C LYS A 311 -22.45 9.19 12.59
N LYS A 312 -21.76 9.23 11.45
CA LYS A 312 -21.40 8.05 10.63
C LYS A 312 -20.23 7.23 11.20
N ILE A 313 -19.46 7.76 12.15
CA ILE A 313 -18.38 7.01 12.80
C ILE A 313 -19.01 5.95 13.70
N LYS A 314 -18.81 4.66 13.38
CA LYS A 314 -19.44 3.54 14.10
C LYS A 314 -18.66 3.10 15.34
N ASP A 315 -17.31 3.15 15.28
CA ASP A 315 -16.48 2.76 16.41
C ASP A 315 -16.75 3.69 17.61
N SER A 316 -17.41 3.15 18.64
CA SER A 316 -17.79 3.91 19.84
C SER A 316 -16.59 4.48 20.60
N LYS A 317 -15.44 3.76 20.60
CA LYS A 317 -14.21 4.22 21.26
C LYS A 317 -13.59 5.38 20.50
N ILE A 318 -13.53 5.30 19.17
CA ILE A 318 -13.09 6.38 18.30
C ILE A 318 -14.01 7.59 18.49
N LYS A 319 -15.31 7.37 18.39
CA LYS A 319 -16.33 8.42 18.53
C LYS A 319 -16.24 9.16 19.86
N TYR A 320 -16.06 8.43 20.95
CA TYR A 320 -15.89 9.04 22.29
C TYR A 320 -14.60 9.89 22.36
N LYS A 321 -13.49 9.41 21.81
CA LYS A 321 -12.23 10.16 21.76
C LYS A 321 -12.37 11.45 20.96
N LEU A 322 -13.01 11.40 19.80
CA LEU A 322 -13.30 12.58 18.99
C LEU A 322 -14.25 13.56 19.70
N PHE A 323 -15.26 13.03 20.42
CA PHE A 323 -16.16 13.85 21.22
C PHE A 323 -15.40 14.67 22.28
N LEU A 324 -14.48 14.05 23.02
CA LEU A 324 -13.65 14.76 24.02
C LEU A 324 -12.85 15.92 23.38
N LEU A 325 -12.24 15.66 22.22
CA LEU A 325 -11.45 16.66 21.50
C LEU A 325 -12.33 17.79 20.93
N ASN A 326 -13.48 17.47 20.37
CA ASN A 326 -14.44 18.43 19.80
C ASN A 326 -15.02 19.38 20.86
N HIS A 327 -15.23 18.89 22.08
CA HIS A 327 -15.76 19.69 23.20
C HIS A 327 -14.66 20.35 24.06
N GLY A 328 -13.41 20.35 23.57
CA GLY A 328 -12.31 21.00 24.27
C GLY A 328 -11.85 20.29 25.56
N LEU A 329 -12.28 19.04 25.78
CA LEU A 329 -11.94 18.23 26.94
C LEU A 329 -10.54 17.59 26.81
N TYR A 330 -9.54 18.37 26.45
CA TYR A 330 -8.18 17.91 26.15
C TYR A 330 -7.50 17.21 27.33
N LYS A 331 -7.72 17.71 28.57
CA LYS A 331 -7.17 17.10 29.79
C LYS A 331 -7.77 15.69 30.01
N SER A 332 -9.08 15.54 29.81
CA SER A 332 -9.76 14.25 29.94
C SER A 332 -9.26 13.24 28.91
N TYR A 333 -9.03 13.66 27.65
CA TYR A 333 -8.42 12.82 26.63
C TYR A 333 -7.01 12.36 27.04
N HIS A 334 -6.18 13.28 27.53
CA HIS A 334 -4.79 12.98 27.96
C HIS A 334 -4.77 11.96 29.12
N VAL A 335 -5.61 12.15 30.14
CA VAL A 335 -5.72 11.21 31.27
C VAL A 335 -6.18 9.83 30.80
N MET A 336 -7.23 9.79 29.99
CA MET A 336 -7.73 8.54 29.41
C MET A 336 -6.64 7.80 28.62
N TYR A 337 -5.87 8.52 27.77
CA TYR A 337 -4.77 7.94 27.00
C TYR A 337 -3.71 7.31 27.91
N LYS A 338 -3.33 7.98 28.99
CA LYS A 338 -2.36 7.47 29.98
C LYS A 338 -2.87 6.20 30.66
N ILE A 339 -4.12 6.19 31.12
CA ILE A 339 -4.73 5.02 31.79
C ILE A 339 -4.73 3.81 30.82
N TRP A 340 -5.11 4.00 29.57
CA TRP A 340 -5.17 2.90 28.59
C TRP A 340 -3.80 2.33 28.20
N ASN A 341 -2.75 3.16 28.24
CA ASN A 341 -1.39 2.69 27.96
C ASN A 341 -0.70 2.06 29.19
N LEU A 342 -1.20 2.31 30.42
CA LEU A 342 -0.75 1.62 31.63
C LEU A 342 -1.40 0.23 31.78
N ALA A 343 -2.51 0.00 31.07
CA ALA A 343 -3.26 -1.27 31.09
C ALA A 343 -2.82 -2.27 29.98
N LYS A 344 -1.88 -1.87 29.13
CA LYS A 344 -1.23 -2.72 28.12
C LYS A 344 0.18 -3.09 28.57
#